data_b218a662e62af33c54dcd239ee78e805
#
_entry.id   b218a662e62af33c54dcd239ee78e805
#
_cell.length_a   1.000
_cell.length_b   1.000
_cell.length_c   1.000
_cell.angle_alpha   90.00
_cell.angle_beta   90.00
_cell.angle_gamma   90.00
#
_symmetry.space_group_name_H-M   'P 1'
#
loop_
_entity.id
_entity.type
_entity.pdbx_description
1 polymer ?
#
loop_
_entity_poly.entity_id
_entity_poly.type
_entity_poly.pdbx_seq_one_letter_code
_entity_poly.pdbx_strand_id
1 'polypeptide(L)'
;MIRDITIGQYYPAQSPVHRLDPRVKIICTLIFLVSLFVQNSLLGYAVATIFLMIVIKASQVPLKFMLKGLKAIVILLLFTVVMNLFLTKGGETLVHFWIFTITEQGLRVSVFMAIRLLYLIVGSSLMTLTTTPNSLTDGTESVLKPLNKINVPVHEIAMMMSIALRFIPILLEETDKIMKAQIARGADLESGNIIQKTKAMVPILVPLFVSAFRRANDLAMAMESRCYCGGEGRTKMKPLIYEKRDYLAYTFSAFYLAVVIIVGHFIPFKVWIF
;
A
#
# COMPACT_ATOMS: atom_id res chain seq x y z
N MET A 1 12.43 21.47 2.56
CA MET A 1 11.62 20.60 1.67
C MET A 1 11.76 19.10 1.91
N ILE A 2 12.86 18.57 2.43
CA ILE A 2 13.06 17.10 2.62
C ILE A 2 12.56 16.61 4.00
N ARG A 3 12.24 17.50 4.93
CA ARG A 3 11.80 17.15 6.30
C ARG A 3 10.44 16.48 6.44
N ASP A 4 9.62 16.48 5.39
CA ASP A 4 8.25 15.93 5.43
C ASP A 4 8.14 14.54 4.83
N ILE A 5 9.26 13.87 4.51
CA ILE A 5 9.25 12.48 4.05
C ILE A 5 9.09 11.59 5.29
N THR A 6 7.85 11.39 5.70
CA THR A 6 7.53 10.36 6.69
C THR A 6 7.69 8.99 6.02
N ILE A 7 8.75 8.28 6.40
CA ILE A 7 9.01 6.91 5.97
C ILE A 7 7.95 6.00 6.58
N GLY A 8 6.93 5.66 5.78
CA GLY A 8 5.78 4.90 6.21
C GLY A 8 4.71 5.74 6.91
N GLN A 9 3.48 5.60 6.46
CA GLN A 9 2.31 6.29 7.06
C GLN A 9 1.79 5.53 8.30
N TYR A 10 2.69 4.91 9.09
CA TYR A 10 2.29 4.18 10.28
C TYR A 10 1.72 5.13 11.34
N TYR A 11 0.51 4.83 11.82
CA TYR A 11 -0.13 5.54 12.91
C TYR A 11 0.07 4.77 14.23
N PRO A 12 0.83 5.30 15.20
CA PRO A 12 1.11 4.60 16.45
C PRO A 12 -0.13 4.59 17.35
N ALA A 13 -0.93 3.52 17.27
CA ALA A 13 -2.05 3.28 18.17
C ALA A 13 -1.98 1.87 18.76
N GLN A 14 -2.50 1.71 19.97
CA GLN A 14 -2.59 0.40 20.62
C GLN A 14 -3.98 -0.20 20.40
N SER A 15 -4.22 -0.76 19.20
CA SER A 15 -5.49 -1.41 18.91
C SER A 15 -5.31 -2.92 18.67
N PRO A 16 -6.40 -3.70 18.75
CA PRO A 16 -6.36 -5.13 18.41
C PRO A 16 -5.77 -5.38 17.01
N VAL A 17 -6.10 -4.53 16.03
CA VAL A 17 -5.59 -4.65 14.65
C VAL A 17 -4.07 -4.38 14.57
N HIS A 18 -3.54 -3.42 15.34
CA HIS A 18 -2.10 -3.15 15.36
C HIS A 18 -1.29 -4.34 15.89
N ARG A 19 -1.86 -5.08 16.85
CA ARG A 19 -1.21 -6.22 17.49
C ARG A 19 -1.29 -7.53 16.71
N LEU A 20 -2.00 -7.57 15.57
CA LEU A 20 -2.06 -8.75 14.70
C LEU A 20 -0.73 -8.98 14.00
N ASP A 21 -0.45 -10.26 13.73
CA ASP A 21 0.72 -10.67 12.92
C ASP A 21 0.66 -10.02 11.53
N PRO A 22 1.77 -9.46 11.01
CA PRO A 22 1.79 -8.83 9.68
C PRO A 22 1.34 -9.77 8.55
N ARG A 23 1.60 -11.08 8.65
CA ARG A 23 1.13 -12.09 7.69
C ARG A 23 -0.39 -12.11 7.58
N VAL A 24 -1.05 -12.08 8.73
CA VAL A 24 -2.52 -12.07 8.81
C VAL A 24 -3.09 -10.82 8.17
N LYS A 25 -2.50 -9.67 8.45
CA LYS A 25 -2.92 -8.39 7.87
C LYS A 25 -2.80 -8.39 6.36
N ILE A 26 -1.67 -8.88 5.81
CA ILE A 26 -1.46 -8.97 4.36
C ILE A 26 -2.51 -9.87 3.73
N ILE A 27 -2.70 -11.09 4.26
CA ILE A 27 -3.65 -12.07 3.70
C ILE A 27 -5.09 -11.59 3.82
N CYS A 28 -5.51 -11.08 4.99
CA CYS A 28 -6.87 -10.57 5.18
C CYS A 28 -7.16 -9.35 4.29
N THR A 29 -6.20 -8.44 4.12
CA THR A 29 -6.33 -7.32 3.19
C THR A 29 -6.45 -7.81 1.75
N LEU A 30 -5.64 -8.79 1.34
CA LEU A 30 -5.70 -9.34 0.00
C LEU A 30 -7.04 -10.04 -0.26
N ILE A 31 -7.55 -10.82 0.70
CA ILE A 31 -8.89 -11.42 0.64
C ILE A 31 -9.96 -10.33 0.47
N PHE A 32 -9.88 -9.27 1.26
CA PHE A 32 -10.81 -8.13 1.14
C PHE A 32 -10.74 -7.48 -0.23
N LEU A 33 -9.53 -7.17 -0.74
CA LEU A 33 -9.35 -6.56 -2.06
C LEU A 33 -9.92 -7.45 -3.18
N VAL A 34 -9.60 -8.75 -3.16
CA VAL A 34 -10.11 -9.71 -4.16
C VAL A 34 -11.64 -9.82 -4.07
N SER A 35 -12.21 -9.84 -2.88
CA SER A 35 -13.67 -9.91 -2.70
C SER A 35 -14.42 -8.76 -3.36
N LEU A 36 -13.83 -7.55 -3.40
CA LEU A 36 -14.43 -6.38 -4.06
C LEU A 36 -14.50 -6.52 -5.59
N PHE A 37 -13.63 -7.33 -6.21
CA PHE A 37 -13.69 -7.60 -7.64
C PHE A 37 -14.69 -8.72 -7.98
N VAL A 38 -14.90 -9.67 -7.08
CA VAL A 38 -15.86 -10.74 -7.25
C VAL A 38 -17.29 -10.24 -7.09
N GLN A 39 -17.47 -9.12 -6.38
CA GLN A 39 -18.79 -8.58 -6.08
C GLN A 39 -19.38 -7.72 -7.18
N ASN A 40 -20.63 -8.04 -7.55
CA ASN A 40 -21.46 -7.28 -8.50
C ASN A 40 -22.86 -6.97 -7.95
N SER A 41 -23.11 -7.16 -6.64
CA SER A 41 -24.42 -6.91 -6.03
C SER A 41 -24.38 -5.79 -4.98
N LEU A 42 -25.46 -5.00 -4.90
CA LEU A 42 -25.59 -3.92 -3.91
C LEU A 42 -25.50 -4.45 -2.46
N LEU A 43 -26.11 -5.61 -2.19
CA LEU A 43 -26.07 -6.23 -0.87
C LEU A 43 -24.65 -6.67 -0.50
N GLY A 44 -23.89 -7.14 -1.46
CA GLY A 44 -22.51 -7.48 -1.23
C GLY A 44 -21.66 -6.26 -0.87
N TYR A 45 -21.87 -5.11 -1.49
CA TYR A 45 -21.22 -3.87 -1.06
C TYR A 45 -21.68 -3.42 0.33
N ALA A 46 -22.94 -3.66 0.72
CA ALA A 46 -23.40 -3.40 2.09
C ALA A 46 -22.65 -4.28 3.11
N VAL A 47 -22.44 -5.55 2.82
CA VAL A 47 -21.64 -6.47 3.66
C VAL A 47 -20.19 -5.99 3.75
N ALA A 48 -19.59 -5.59 2.62
CA ALA A 48 -18.24 -5.05 2.59
C ALA A 48 -18.12 -3.75 3.41
N THR A 49 -19.14 -2.88 3.39
CA THR A 49 -19.20 -1.67 4.21
C THR A 49 -19.21 -2.00 5.68
N ILE A 50 -20.05 -2.95 6.11
CA ILE A 50 -20.14 -3.36 7.51
C ILE A 50 -18.80 -3.94 7.97
N PHE A 51 -18.21 -4.82 7.18
CA PHE A 51 -16.90 -5.39 7.48
C PHE A 51 -15.84 -4.30 7.64
N LEU A 52 -15.74 -3.38 6.67
CA LEU A 52 -14.78 -2.28 6.68
C LEU A 52 -14.98 -1.37 7.89
N MET A 53 -16.23 -1.02 8.24
CA MET A 53 -16.56 -0.22 9.40
C MET A 53 -16.15 -0.88 10.72
N ILE A 54 -16.35 -2.21 10.85
CA ILE A 54 -15.91 -2.97 12.02
C ILE A 54 -14.38 -2.91 12.15
N VAL A 55 -13.67 -3.15 11.04
CA VAL A 55 -12.19 -3.15 11.05
C VAL A 55 -11.65 -1.75 11.33
N ILE A 56 -12.24 -0.70 10.77
CA ILE A 56 -11.86 0.70 11.06
C ILE A 56 -12.05 1.03 12.55
N LYS A 57 -13.20 0.69 13.13
CA LYS A 57 -13.45 0.89 14.57
C LYS A 57 -12.44 0.12 15.42
N ALA A 58 -12.17 -1.15 15.06
CA ALA A 58 -11.20 -1.98 15.77
C ALA A 58 -9.77 -1.45 15.63
N SER A 59 -9.43 -0.75 14.55
CA SER A 59 -8.08 -0.19 14.32
C SER A 59 -7.80 1.07 15.13
N GLN A 60 -8.83 1.78 15.62
CA GLN A 60 -8.71 3.07 16.33
C GLN A 60 -7.94 4.14 15.54
N VAL A 61 -7.85 4.01 14.23
CA VAL A 61 -7.23 5.00 13.35
C VAL A 61 -8.26 6.08 13.02
N PRO A 62 -7.97 7.37 13.25
CA PRO A 62 -8.88 8.45 12.89
C PRO A 62 -9.14 8.49 11.39
N LEU A 63 -10.41 8.58 10.99
CA LEU A 63 -10.82 8.65 9.58
C LEU A 63 -10.12 9.78 8.80
N LYS A 64 -9.75 10.86 9.48
CA LYS A 64 -9.04 12.00 8.88
C LYS A 64 -7.70 11.58 8.23
N PHE A 65 -6.97 10.63 8.82
CA PHE A 65 -5.72 10.14 8.27
C PHE A 65 -5.95 9.24 7.04
N MET A 66 -7.01 8.42 7.06
CA MET A 66 -7.41 7.61 5.91
C MET A 66 -7.87 8.48 4.74
N LEU A 67 -8.68 9.53 5.01
CA LEU A 67 -9.17 10.47 4.02
C LEU A 67 -8.04 11.36 3.43
N LYS A 68 -6.96 11.58 4.17
CA LYS A 68 -5.80 12.30 3.64
C LYS A 68 -5.14 11.55 2.48
N GLY A 69 -5.11 10.21 2.55
CA GLY A 69 -4.68 9.36 1.43
C GLY A 69 -5.61 9.44 0.22
N LEU A 70 -6.92 9.62 0.45
CA LEU A 70 -7.90 9.78 -0.62
C LEU A 70 -7.72 11.09 -1.40
N LYS A 71 -7.30 12.18 -0.75
CA LYS A 71 -7.17 13.50 -1.40
C LYS A 71 -6.31 13.46 -2.66
N ALA A 72 -5.23 12.68 -2.67
CA ALA A 72 -4.35 12.54 -3.83
C ALA A 72 -5.02 11.80 -5.00
N ILE A 73 -6.01 10.94 -4.71
CA ILE A 73 -6.63 10.04 -5.68
C ILE A 73 -8.04 10.51 -6.08
N VAL A 74 -8.60 11.50 -5.36
CA VAL A 74 -9.94 12.07 -5.67
C VAL A 74 -10.04 12.53 -7.12
N ILE A 75 -8.99 13.14 -7.67
CA ILE A 75 -8.97 13.58 -9.07
C ILE A 75 -9.12 12.40 -10.02
N LEU A 76 -8.37 11.31 -9.77
CA LEU A 76 -8.45 10.09 -10.56
C LEU A 76 -9.83 9.41 -10.42
N LEU A 77 -10.38 9.38 -9.20
CA LEU A 77 -11.71 8.85 -8.93
C LEU A 77 -12.78 9.65 -9.67
N LEU A 78 -12.73 10.99 -9.59
CA LEU A 78 -13.65 11.86 -10.31
C LEU A 78 -13.55 11.63 -11.82
N PHE A 79 -12.34 11.57 -12.36
CA PHE A 79 -12.10 11.29 -13.78
C PHE A 79 -12.70 9.94 -14.19
N THR A 80 -12.48 8.88 -13.41
CA THR A 80 -13.02 7.54 -13.69
C THR A 80 -14.53 7.52 -13.66
N VAL A 81 -15.16 8.19 -12.67
CA VAL A 81 -16.62 8.31 -12.56
C VAL A 81 -17.20 9.04 -13.77
N VAL A 82 -16.62 10.18 -14.13
CA VAL A 82 -17.07 10.99 -15.28
C VAL A 82 -16.91 10.19 -16.58
N MET A 83 -15.77 9.52 -16.79
CA MET A 83 -15.56 8.69 -17.97
C MET A 83 -16.59 7.56 -18.06
N ASN A 84 -16.82 6.81 -16.99
CA ASN A 84 -17.80 5.73 -16.99
C ASN A 84 -19.23 6.24 -17.22
N LEU A 85 -19.58 7.41 -16.67
CA LEU A 85 -20.90 8.01 -16.82
C LEU A 85 -21.23 8.33 -18.30
N PHE A 86 -20.23 8.76 -19.06
CA PHE A 86 -20.43 9.19 -20.45
C PHE A 86 -20.06 8.12 -21.50
N LEU A 87 -19.11 7.22 -21.20
CA LEU A 87 -18.70 6.19 -22.15
C LEU A 87 -19.59 4.95 -22.11
N THR A 88 -20.20 4.63 -20.95
CA THR A 88 -21.04 3.45 -20.83
C THR A 88 -22.40 3.71 -21.47
N LYS A 89 -22.60 3.09 -22.63
CA LYS A 89 -23.87 3.16 -23.38
C LYS A 89 -24.63 1.87 -23.13
N GLY A 90 -25.81 1.98 -22.48
CA GLY A 90 -26.70 0.82 -22.25
C GLY A 90 -27.85 1.17 -21.32
N GLY A 91 -29.00 0.48 -21.48
CA GLY A 91 -30.21 0.75 -20.72
C GLY A 91 -31.00 1.96 -21.22
N GLU A 92 -31.98 2.38 -20.40
CA GLU A 92 -32.81 3.55 -20.73
C GLU A 92 -32.01 4.84 -20.58
N THR A 93 -32.20 5.78 -21.54
CA THR A 93 -31.59 7.11 -21.51
C THR A 93 -32.30 7.99 -20.48
N LEU A 94 -31.65 8.32 -19.37
CA LEU A 94 -32.20 9.18 -18.33
C LEU A 94 -32.16 10.67 -18.73
N VAL A 95 -31.07 11.11 -19.35
CA VAL A 95 -30.86 12.49 -19.78
C VAL A 95 -30.11 12.50 -21.11
N HIS A 96 -30.66 13.17 -22.11
CA HIS A 96 -30.03 13.43 -23.39
C HIS A 96 -29.66 14.91 -23.49
N PHE A 97 -28.38 15.24 -23.39
CA PHE A 97 -27.89 16.59 -23.51
C PHE A 97 -26.88 16.66 -24.66
N TRP A 98 -27.36 17.08 -25.83
CA TRP A 98 -26.63 17.27 -27.10
C TRP A 98 -25.68 16.10 -27.47
N ILE A 99 -24.46 16.07 -26.96
CA ILE A 99 -23.43 15.00 -27.25
C ILE A 99 -23.36 13.97 -26.11
N PHE A 100 -23.83 14.34 -24.92
CA PHE A 100 -23.71 13.50 -23.72
C PHE A 100 -25.03 12.81 -23.40
N THR A 101 -25.01 11.48 -23.39
CA THR A 101 -26.16 10.67 -22.99
C THR A 101 -25.86 10.00 -21.66
N ILE A 102 -26.58 10.34 -20.63
CA ILE A 102 -26.50 9.66 -19.34
C ILE A 102 -27.51 8.51 -19.37
N THR A 103 -27.02 7.29 -19.26
CA THR A 103 -27.83 6.08 -19.20
C THR A 103 -27.95 5.57 -17.79
N GLU A 104 -29.04 4.85 -17.48
CA GLU A 104 -29.21 4.23 -16.15
C GLU A 104 -28.05 3.28 -15.83
N GLN A 105 -27.61 2.50 -16.81
CA GLN A 105 -26.49 1.60 -16.65
C GLN A 105 -25.18 2.33 -16.41
N GLY A 106 -24.93 3.44 -17.13
CA GLY A 106 -23.76 4.29 -16.92
C GLY A 106 -23.70 4.88 -15.52
N LEU A 107 -24.84 5.34 -14.99
CA LEU A 107 -24.93 5.84 -13.64
C LEU A 107 -24.63 4.74 -12.59
N ARG A 108 -25.22 3.57 -12.74
CA ARG A 108 -24.98 2.43 -11.85
C ARG A 108 -23.51 2.02 -11.85
N VAL A 109 -22.92 1.81 -13.02
CA VAL A 109 -21.51 1.42 -13.16
C VAL A 109 -20.61 2.47 -12.52
N SER A 110 -20.85 3.75 -12.76
CA SER A 110 -20.06 4.86 -12.18
C SER A 110 -20.10 4.86 -10.65
N VAL A 111 -21.29 4.69 -10.06
CA VAL A 111 -21.44 4.64 -8.59
C VAL A 111 -20.74 3.43 -7.99
N PHE A 112 -20.91 2.23 -8.58
CA PHE A 112 -20.26 1.02 -8.07
C PHE A 112 -18.74 1.08 -8.22
N MET A 113 -18.22 1.62 -9.33
CA MET A 113 -16.78 1.84 -9.51
C MET A 113 -16.23 2.84 -8.50
N ALA A 114 -16.96 3.93 -8.24
CA ALA A 114 -16.56 4.89 -7.21
C ALA A 114 -16.45 4.24 -5.83
N ILE A 115 -17.47 3.49 -5.41
CA ILE A 115 -17.48 2.78 -4.13
C ILE A 115 -16.36 1.73 -4.08
N ARG A 116 -16.15 0.97 -5.16
CA ARG A 116 -15.07 -0.02 -5.26
C ARG A 116 -13.70 0.62 -5.07
N LEU A 117 -13.40 1.68 -5.82
CA LEU A 117 -12.12 2.38 -5.71
C LEU A 117 -11.92 2.96 -4.31
N LEU A 118 -12.96 3.53 -3.71
CA LEU A 118 -12.91 4.06 -2.35
C LEU A 118 -12.57 2.95 -1.34
N TYR A 119 -13.20 1.78 -1.44
CA TYR A 119 -12.94 0.66 -0.53
C TYR A 119 -11.55 0.04 -0.75
N LEU A 120 -11.08 -0.06 -2.00
CA LEU A 120 -9.71 -0.49 -2.31
C LEU A 120 -8.68 0.41 -1.63
N ILE A 121 -8.87 1.73 -1.72
CA ILE A 121 -7.95 2.71 -1.13
C ILE A 121 -8.02 2.66 0.39
N VAL A 122 -9.21 2.65 0.97
CA VAL A 122 -9.37 2.63 2.43
C VAL A 122 -8.83 1.32 3.01
N GLY A 123 -9.12 0.18 2.38
CA GLY A 123 -8.62 -1.13 2.83
C GLY A 123 -7.09 -1.24 2.78
N SER A 124 -6.46 -0.81 1.67
CA SER A 124 -5.00 -0.80 1.57
C SER A 124 -4.34 0.22 2.50
N SER A 125 -4.94 1.41 2.65
CA SER A 125 -4.46 2.43 3.59
C SER A 125 -4.51 1.95 5.03
N LEU A 126 -5.54 1.20 5.41
CA LEU A 126 -5.67 0.64 6.75
C LEU A 126 -4.51 -0.31 7.07
N MET A 127 -4.13 -1.18 6.15
CA MET A 127 -2.97 -2.06 6.30
C MET A 127 -1.68 -1.25 6.51
N THR A 128 -1.47 -0.23 5.69
CA THR A 128 -0.26 0.63 5.76
C THR A 128 -0.21 1.45 7.04
N LEU A 129 -1.35 1.97 7.51
CA LEU A 129 -1.44 2.75 8.76
C LEU A 129 -1.28 1.89 10.02
N THR A 130 -1.60 0.60 9.96
CA THR A 130 -1.55 -0.31 11.12
C THR A 130 -0.31 -1.20 11.15
N THR A 131 0.58 -1.13 10.14
CA THR A 131 1.74 -2.01 10.04
C THR A 131 3.00 -1.20 9.74
N THR A 132 4.05 -1.41 10.52
CA THR A 132 5.34 -0.74 10.26
C THR A 132 5.99 -1.32 9.00
N PRO A 133 6.79 -0.52 8.24
CA PRO A 133 7.47 -1.01 7.03
C PRO A 133 8.34 -2.25 7.27
N ASN A 134 9.07 -2.30 8.39
CA ASN A 134 9.89 -3.46 8.74
C ASN A 134 9.05 -4.71 8.98
N SER A 135 7.95 -4.58 9.76
CA SER A 135 7.04 -5.70 9.99
C SER A 135 6.35 -6.16 8.71
N LEU A 136 6.03 -5.22 7.80
CA LEU A 136 5.46 -5.53 6.50
C LEU A 136 6.43 -6.36 5.66
N THR A 137 7.72 -6.01 5.66
CA THR A 137 8.77 -6.76 4.96
C THR A 137 8.90 -8.18 5.51
N ASP A 138 8.94 -8.34 6.85
CA ASP A 138 8.98 -9.65 7.50
C ASP A 138 7.75 -10.51 7.19
N GLY A 139 6.57 -9.88 7.21
CA GLY A 139 5.31 -10.54 6.84
C GLY A 139 5.31 -11.00 5.39
N THR A 140 5.74 -10.13 4.48
CA THR A 140 5.82 -10.41 3.04
C THR A 140 6.80 -11.56 2.75
N GLU A 141 7.99 -11.55 3.37
CA GLU A 141 8.94 -12.67 3.27
C GLU A 141 8.29 -13.99 3.66
N SER A 142 7.58 -14.01 4.79
CA SER A 142 6.94 -15.22 5.28
C SER A 142 5.80 -15.71 4.38
N VAL A 143 4.99 -14.78 3.83
CA VAL A 143 3.88 -15.10 2.91
C VAL A 143 4.42 -15.58 1.56
N LEU A 144 5.51 -14.99 1.06
CA LEU A 144 6.12 -15.36 -0.21
C LEU A 144 7.09 -16.55 -0.12
N LYS A 145 7.39 -17.07 1.07
CA LYS A 145 8.27 -18.22 1.27
C LYS A 145 7.99 -19.43 0.36
N PRO A 146 6.72 -19.78 0.03
CA PRO A 146 6.44 -20.86 -0.93
C PRO A 146 7.04 -20.64 -2.32
N LEU A 147 7.31 -19.39 -2.74
CA LEU A 147 7.92 -19.06 -4.02
C LEU A 147 9.39 -19.48 -4.10
N ASN A 148 10.05 -19.78 -2.98
CA ASN A 148 11.38 -20.39 -2.98
C ASN A 148 11.41 -21.72 -3.76
N LYS A 149 10.26 -22.43 -3.84
CA LYS A 149 10.14 -23.67 -4.65
C LYS A 149 10.27 -23.43 -6.16
N ILE A 150 10.10 -22.17 -6.61
CA ILE A 150 10.21 -21.75 -8.02
C ILE A 150 11.53 -20.98 -8.23
N ASN A 151 12.53 -21.20 -7.36
CA ASN A 151 13.84 -20.53 -7.40
C ASN A 151 13.80 -19.01 -7.27
N VAL A 152 12.77 -18.43 -6.63
CA VAL A 152 12.75 -17.01 -6.30
C VAL A 152 13.48 -16.79 -4.98
N PRO A 153 14.55 -15.97 -4.91
CA PRO A 153 15.33 -15.74 -3.70
C PRO A 153 14.61 -14.77 -2.73
N VAL A 154 13.49 -15.26 -2.15
CA VAL A 154 12.61 -14.42 -1.31
C VAL A 154 13.32 -13.88 -0.08
N HIS A 155 14.20 -14.68 0.54
CA HIS A 155 14.95 -14.26 1.72
C HIS A 155 15.90 -13.10 1.40
N GLU A 156 16.64 -13.22 0.30
CA GLU A 156 17.60 -12.21 -0.14
C GLU A 156 16.89 -10.91 -0.49
N ILE A 157 15.75 -10.98 -1.17
CA ILE A 157 14.91 -9.79 -1.48
C ILE A 157 14.43 -9.12 -0.18
N ALA A 158 13.93 -9.89 0.78
CA ALA A 158 13.46 -9.34 2.05
C ALA A 158 14.59 -8.71 2.87
N MET A 159 15.77 -9.32 2.84
CA MET A 159 16.97 -8.78 3.48
C MET A 159 17.40 -7.47 2.82
N MET A 160 17.44 -7.40 1.49
CA MET A 160 17.75 -6.15 0.75
C MET A 160 16.75 -5.04 1.12
N MET A 161 15.45 -5.35 1.19
CA MET A 161 14.42 -4.40 1.60
C MET A 161 14.64 -3.91 3.05
N SER A 162 14.97 -4.81 3.97
CA SER A 162 15.22 -4.46 5.37
C SER A 162 16.46 -3.56 5.52
N ILE A 163 17.52 -3.83 4.75
CA ILE A 163 18.71 -2.99 4.67
C ILE A 163 18.36 -1.62 4.09
N ALA A 164 17.63 -1.58 2.98
CA ALA A 164 17.19 -0.35 2.35
C ALA A 164 16.37 0.52 3.30
N LEU A 165 15.37 -0.04 3.97
CA LEU A 165 14.53 0.68 4.95
C LEU A 165 15.36 1.28 6.11
N ARG A 166 16.44 0.61 6.51
CA ARG A 166 17.38 1.12 7.53
C ARG A 166 18.23 2.26 6.99
N PHE A 167 18.68 2.17 5.73
CA PHE A 167 19.56 3.18 5.14
C PHE A 167 18.83 4.44 4.67
N ILE A 168 17.54 4.38 4.36
CA ILE A 168 16.77 5.55 3.92
C ILE A 168 16.88 6.73 4.91
N PRO A 169 16.64 6.60 6.23
CA PRO A 169 16.83 7.70 7.16
C PRO A 169 18.24 8.25 7.18
N ILE A 170 19.24 7.36 7.14
CA ILE A 170 20.65 7.70 7.17
C ILE A 170 21.05 8.50 5.92
N LEU A 171 20.58 8.06 4.75
CA LEU A 171 20.84 8.76 3.48
C LEU A 171 20.11 10.10 3.40
N LEU A 172 18.93 10.23 3.99
CA LEU A 172 18.24 11.52 4.09
C LEU A 172 19.01 12.53 4.94
N GLU A 173 19.52 12.10 6.10
CA GLU A 173 20.38 12.96 6.94
C GLU A 173 21.68 13.35 6.23
N GLU A 174 22.28 12.41 5.50
CA GLU A 174 23.49 12.66 4.71
C GLU A 174 23.20 13.66 3.58
N THR A 175 22.07 13.49 2.88
CA THR A 175 21.62 14.42 1.83
C THR A 175 21.44 15.82 2.37
N ASP A 176 20.82 15.98 3.55
CA ASP A 176 20.66 17.29 4.21
C ASP A 176 22.02 17.93 4.55
N LYS A 177 23.00 17.14 5.01
CA LYS A 177 24.36 17.63 5.31
C LYS A 177 25.08 18.08 4.04
N ILE A 178 25.05 17.25 2.98
CA ILE A 178 25.67 17.57 1.69
C ILE A 178 25.01 18.80 1.09
N MET A 179 23.70 18.91 1.11
CA MET A 179 22.96 20.05 0.59
C MET A 179 23.34 21.35 1.30
N LYS A 180 23.39 21.35 2.63
CA LYS A 180 23.84 22.50 3.41
C LYS A 180 25.28 22.92 3.08
N ALA A 181 26.17 21.94 2.91
CA ALA A 181 27.55 22.20 2.53
C ALA A 181 27.67 22.80 1.12
N GLN A 182 26.86 22.34 0.16
CA GLN A 182 26.86 22.89 -1.20
C GLN A 182 26.26 24.31 -1.25
N ILE A 183 25.21 24.57 -0.49
CA ILE A 183 24.65 25.95 -0.34
C ILE A 183 25.70 26.90 0.26
N ALA A 184 26.45 26.48 1.29
CA ALA A 184 27.51 27.24 1.87
C ALA A 184 28.67 27.53 0.89
N ARG A 185 28.84 26.70 -0.14
CA ARG A 185 29.77 26.89 -1.26
C ARG A 185 29.24 27.76 -2.39
N GLY A 186 28.01 28.31 -2.23
CA GLY A 186 27.37 29.18 -3.21
C GLY A 186 26.56 28.45 -4.28
N ALA A 187 26.25 27.15 -4.08
CA ALA A 187 25.37 26.44 -4.99
C ALA A 187 23.94 26.97 -4.86
N ASP A 188 23.35 27.36 -5.97
CA ASP A 188 21.96 27.75 -6.08
C ASP A 188 21.12 26.55 -6.57
N LEU A 189 20.26 26.03 -5.69
CA LEU A 189 19.44 24.84 -5.94
C LEU A 189 17.99 25.19 -6.34
N GLU A 190 17.60 26.45 -6.20
CA GLU A 190 16.18 26.86 -6.34
C GLU A 190 15.93 27.67 -7.60
N SER A 191 16.89 28.47 -8.07
CA SER A 191 16.74 29.34 -9.24
C SER A 191 17.14 28.66 -10.54
N GLY A 192 16.60 29.16 -11.65
CA GLY A 192 16.94 28.74 -13.01
C GLY A 192 16.01 27.72 -13.66
N ASN A 193 16.34 27.39 -14.94
CA ASN A 193 15.61 26.45 -15.77
C ASN A 193 15.79 24.98 -15.25
N ILE A 194 14.91 24.07 -15.69
CA ILE A 194 14.94 22.64 -15.31
C ILE A 194 16.32 22.03 -15.54
N ILE A 195 17.01 22.37 -16.64
CA ILE A 195 18.35 21.88 -16.97
C ILE A 195 19.40 22.40 -15.98
N GLN A 196 19.29 23.66 -15.54
CA GLN A 196 20.20 24.24 -14.56
C GLN A 196 19.98 23.61 -13.17
N LYS A 197 18.74 23.39 -12.76
CA LYS A 197 18.40 22.68 -11.52
C LYS A 197 18.95 21.25 -11.53
N THR A 198 18.83 20.53 -12.63
CA THR A 198 19.39 19.17 -12.76
C THR A 198 20.92 19.18 -12.63
N LYS A 199 21.61 20.16 -13.28
CA LYS A 199 23.07 20.34 -13.13
C LYS A 199 23.47 20.68 -11.71
N ALA A 200 22.69 21.52 -11.01
CA ALA A 200 22.93 21.88 -9.62
C ALA A 200 22.75 20.71 -8.64
N MET A 201 21.99 19.68 -9.00
CA MET A 201 21.85 18.46 -8.20
C MET A 201 23.04 17.49 -8.29
N VAL A 202 23.83 17.53 -9.38
CA VAL A 202 24.98 16.62 -9.58
C VAL A 202 26.00 16.69 -8.43
N PRO A 203 26.41 17.89 -7.93
CA PRO A 203 27.32 18.01 -6.78
C PRO A 203 26.77 17.44 -5.47
N ILE A 204 25.48 17.18 -5.39
CA ILE A 204 24.83 16.50 -4.25
C ILE A 204 24.79 15.00 -4.48
N LEU A 205 24.43 14.57 -5.69
CA LEU A 205 24.27 13.15 -6.03
C LEU A 205 25.61 12.40 -6.01
N VAL A 206 26.68 12.97 -6.54
CA VAL A 206 27.97 12.27 -6.62
C VAL A 206 28.52 11.91 -5.23
N PRO A 207 28.63 12.83 -4.25
CA PRO A 207 29.06 12.48 -2.90
C PRO A 207 28.14 11.50 -2.21
N LEU A 208 26.81 11.59 -2.44
CA LEU A 208 25.82 10.68 -1.89
C LEU A 208 26.03 9.25 -2.40
N PHE A 209 26.26 9.08 -3.71
CA PHE A 209 26.60 7.79 -4.31
C PHE A 209 27.88 7.20 -3.72
N VAL A 210 28.93 8.00 -3.63
CA VAL A 210 30.22 7.54 -3.05
C VAL A 210 30.04 7.10 -1.59
N SER A 211 29.27 7.85 -0.79
CA SER A 211 28.93 7.48 0.58
C SER A 211 28.12 6.18 0.64
N ALA A 212 27.11 6.04 -0.22
CA ALA A 212 26.28 4.83 -0.29
C ALA A 212 27.10 3.57 -0.63
N PHE A 213 27.99 3.66 -1.64
CA PHE A 213 28.88 2.55 -2.00
C PHE A 213 29.87 2.20 -0.89
N ARG A 214 30.44 3.19 -0.21
CA ARG A 214 31.32 2.94 0.93
C ARG A 214 30.59 2.19 2.04
N ARG A 215 29.37 2.62 2.39
CA ARG A 215 28.54 1.93 3.40
C ARG A 215 28.14 0.53 2.97
N ALA A 216 27.88 0.31 1.67
CA ALA A 216 27.58 -1.02 1.15
C ALA A 216 28.78 -1.95 1.31
N ASN A 217 29.99 -1.50 1.00
CA ASN A 217 31.22 -2.26 1.19
C ASN A 217 31.49 -2.56 2.68
N ASP A 218 31.33 -1.57 3.56
CA ASP A 218 31.50 -1.75 5.00
C ASP A 218 30.52 -2.79 5.54
N LEU A 219 29.26 -2.74 5.07
CA LEU A 219 28.24 -3.72 5.44
C LEU A 219 28.58 -5.12 4.91
N ALA A 220 29.03 -5.24 3.67
CA ALA A 220 29.43 -6.51 3.08
C ALA A 220 30.58 -7.15 3.87
N MET A 221 31.64 -6.41 4.17
CA MET A 221 32.76 -6.87 5.01
C MET A 221 32.29 -7.28 6.41
N ALA A 222 31.36 -6.52 7.02
CA ALA A 222 30.79 -6.86 8.31
C ALA A 222 29.92 -8.13 8.26
N MET A 223 29.27 -8.42 7.15
CA MET A 223 28.51 -9.66 6.94
C MET A 223 29.44 -10.85 6.72
N GLU A 224 30.48 -10.70 5.92
CA GLU A 224 31.50 -11.74 5.70
C GLU A 224 32.22 -12.12 7.00
N SER A 225 32.62 -11.12 7.79
CA SER A 225 33.25 -11.36 9.09
C SER A 225 32.35 -12.09 10.11
N ARG A 226 31.03 -12.06 9.89
CA ARG A 226 30.02 -12.81 10.66
C ARG A 226 29.63 -14.12 10.00
N CYS A 227 30.40 -14.59 9.01
CA CYS A 227 30.18 -15.85 8.29
C CYS A 227 28.77 -15.90 7.62
N TYR A 228 28.35 -14.82 6.98
CA TYR A 228 27.10 -14.81 6.23
C TYR A 228 27.23 -15.64 4.96
N CYS A 229 26.52 -16.76 4.86
CA CYS A 229 26.53 -17.70 3.73
C CYS A 229 25.13 -17.86 3.08
N GLY A 230 24.31 -16.79 3.04
CA GLY A 230 22.96 -16.85 2.47
C GLY A 230 21.86 -17.13 3.48
N GLY A 231 20.67 -17.50 3.00
CA GLY A 231 19.46 -17.68 3.81
C GLY A 231 19.23 -19.09 4.35
N GLU A 232 19.92 -20.10 3.81
CA GLU A 232 19.72 -21.49 4.21
C GLU A 232 20.22 -21.76 5.64
N GLY A 233 19.41 -22.50 6.43
CA GLY A 233 19.77 -22.89 7.80
C GLY A 233 19.71 -21.76 8.84
N ARG A 234 19.28 -20.54 8.48
CA ARG A 234 19.21 -19.41 9.43
C ARG A 234 17.90 -19.37 10.20
N THR A 235 18.00 -18.99 11.47
CA THR A 235 16.87 -18.68 12.33
C THR A 235 16.72 -17.19 12.52
N LYS A 236 15.47 -16.70 12.66
CA LYS A 236 15.20 -15.29 12.98
C LYS A 236 15.33 -15.05 14.49
N MET A 237 15.99 -13.98 14.89
CA MET A 237 16.10 -13.56 16.29
C MET A 237 14.74 -13.25 16.92
N LYS A 238 13.81 -12.71 16.12
CA LYS A 238 12.41 -12.47 16.50
C LYS A 238 11.50 -13.21 15.51
N PRO A 239 11.20 -14.50 15.75
CA PRO A 239 10.30 -15.24 14.87
C PRO A 239 8.88 -14.71 14.98
N LEU A 240 8.17 -14.71 13.86
CA LEU A 240 6.73 -14.41 13.84
C LEU A 240 5.99 -15.64 14.38
N ILE A 241 5.24 -15.48 15.46
CA ILE A 241 4.49 -16.55 16.13
C ILE A 241 3.01 -16.19 16.07
N TYR A 242 2.19 -17.11 15.58
CA TYR A 242 0.74 -16.94 15.58
C TYR A 242 0.16 -17.01 16.98
N GLU A 243 -0.67 -16.03 17.32
CA GLU A 243 -1.43 -15.98 18.57
C GLU A 243 -2.90 -16.30 18.33
N LYS A 244 -3.67 -16.55 19.42
CA LYS A 244 -5.12 -16.82 19.32
C LYS A 244 -5.92 -15.73 18.59
N ARG A 245 -5.51 -14.48 18.72
CA ARG A 245 -6.11 -13.33 18.03
C ARG A 245 -5.94 -13.39 16.52
N ASP A 246 -4.83 -13.98 16.02
CA ASP A 246 -4.54 -14.11 14.62
C ASP A 246 -5.48 -15.13 13.95
N TYR A 247 -5.72 -16.25 14.61
CA TYR A 247 -6.71 -17.25 14.17
C TYR A 247 -8.13 -16.66 14.15
N LEU A 248 -8.48 -15.83 15.13
CA LEU A 248 -9.77 -15.15 15.17
C LEU A 248 -9.93 -14.19 13.99
N ALA A 249 -8.87 -13.45 13.63
CA ALA A 249 -8.88 -12.56 12.47
C ALA A 249 -9.03 -13.34 11.15
N TYR A 250 -8.36 -14.49 10.99
CA TYR A 250 -8.56 -15.37 9.84
C TYR A 250 -9.98 -15.90 9.77
N THR A 251 -10.56 -16.38 10.87
CA THR A 251 -11.93 -16.87 10.93
C THR A 251 -12.92 -15.78 10.56
N PHE A 252 -12.74 -14.56 11.08
CA PHE A 252 -13.59 -13.42 10.76
C PHE A 252 -13.50 -13.04 9.27
N SER A 253 -12.30 -13.04 8.69
CA SER A 253 -12.09 -12.76 7.27
C SER A 253 -12.65 -13.86 6.36
N ALA A 254 -12.51 -15.14 6.77
CA ALA A 254 -13.10 -16.27 6.04
C ALA A 254 -14.63 -16.25 6.11
N PHE A 255 -15.21 -15.93 7.27
CA PHE A 255 -16.66 -15.75 7.41
C PHE A 255 -17.18 -14.63 6.52
N TYR A 256 -16.48 -13.47 6.52
CA TYR A 256 -16.80 -12.38 5.59
C TYR A 256 -16.81 -12.85 4.14
N LEU A 257 -15.76 -13.56 3.70
CA LEU A 257 -15.66 -14.05 2.32
C LEU A 257 -16.79 -15.03 1.99
N ALA A 258 -17.13 -15.95 2.92
CA ALA A 258 -18.23 -16.88 2.76
C ALA A 258 -19.57 -16.16 2.59
N VAL A 259 -19.86 -15.15 3.42
CA VAL A 259 -21.08 -14.33 3.30
C VAL A 259 -21.12 -13.61 1.95
N VAL A 260 -20.01 -13.06 1.51
CA VAL A 260 -19.89 -12.38 0.21
C VAL A 260 -20.22 -13.32 -0.94
N ILE A 261 -19.67 -14.54 -0.93
CA ILE A 261 -19.92 -15.56 -1.98
C ILE A 261 -21.38 -16.00 -1.96
N ILE A 262 -21.94 -16.26 -0.77
CA ILE A 262 -23.33 -16.66 -0.60
C ILE A 262 -24.26 -15.58 -1.14
N VAL A 263 -24.07 -14.32 -0.72
CA VAL A 263 -24.88 -13.18 -1.20
C VAL A 263 -24.76 -13.01 -2.71
N GLY A 264 -23.55 -13.15 -3.27
CA GLY A 264 -23.33 -13.08 -4.71
C GLY A 264 -24.00 -14.19 -5.50
N HIS A 265 -24.15 -15.39 -4.91
CA HIS A 265 -24.75 -16.54 -5.57
C HIS A 265 -26.29 -16.58 -5.45
N PHE A 266 -26.83 -16.30 -4.27
CA PHE A 266 -28.27 -16.42 -3.99
C PHE A 266 -29.11 -15.22 -4.42
N ILE A 267 -28.52 -14.03 -4.56
CA ILE A 267 -29.27 -12.82 -4.90
C ILE A 267 -28.79 -12.30 -6.26
N PRO A 268 -29.48 -12.65 -7.35
CA PRO A 268 -29.08 -12.30 -8.71
C PRO A 268 -29.41 -10.83 -9.08
N PHE A 269 -29.27 -9.89 -8.15
CA PHE A 269 -29.18 -8.48 -8.50
C PHE A 269 -27.81 -8.23 -9.16
N LYS A 270 -27.58 -8.91 -10.29
CA LYS A 270 -26.41 -8.71 -11.13
C LYS A 270 -26.48 -7.32 -11.74
N VAL A 271 -25.73 -6.41 -11.18
CA VAL A 271 -25.28 -5.28 -11.96
C VAL A 271 -24.21 -5.79 -12.91
N TRP A 272 -24.60 -6.08 -14.16
CA TRP A 272 -23.65 -6.44 -15.21
C TRP A 272 -22.69 -5.24 -15.38
N ILE A 273 -21.44 -5.42 -14.98
CA ILE A 273 -20.37 -4.41 -15.15
C ILE A 273 -19.54 -4.75 -16.41
N PHE A 274 -19.76 -5.94 -16.99
CA PHE A 274 -19.18 -6.37 -18.26
C PHE A 274 -20.23 -7.07 -19.09
#